data_31edadd9d0cf8486a20404af33e76dbe
#
_entry.id   31edadd9d0cf8486a20404af33e76dbe
#
_cell.length_a   1.000
_cell.length_b   1.000
_cell.length_c   1.000
_cell.angle_alpha   90.00
_cell.angle_beta   90.00
_cell.angle_gamma   90.00
#
_symmetry.space_group_name_H-M   'P 1'
#
loop_
_entity.id
_entity.type
_entity.pdbx_description
1 polymer ?
#
loop_
_entity_poly.entity_id
_entity_poly.type
_entity_poly.pdbx_seq_one_letter_code
_entity_poly.pdbx_strand_id
1 'polypeptide(L)' 'MQVLSFEKKVAPIIESIYDTLTPIEKTIAQYFLEPIPEGVSLSAQEVSNRLFVSIPSLTRFAQKCGYNGYRQFIYDY' A
#
# COMPACT_ATOMS: atom_id res chain seq x y z
N MET A 1 4.58 13.91 23.21
CA MET A 1 4.72 13.26 22.73
C MET A 1 4.64 12.82 21.58
N GLN A 2 5.08 12.63 21.11
CA GLN A 2 4.92 12.32 20.09
C GLN A 2 5.14 11.08 19.53
N VAL A 3 4.53 10.22 19.55
CA VAL A 3 4.53 8.91 18.98
C VAL A 3 4.31 8.89 17.50
N LEU A 4 4.13 10.06 16.96
CA LEU A 4 3.84 10.19 15.54
C LEU A 4 4.95 9.61 14.67
N SER A 5 6.16 9.51 15.19
CA SER A 5 7.27 8.99 14.42
C SER A 5 7.07 7.52 14.03
N PHE A 6 6.14 6.84 14.67
CA PHE A 6 5.90 5.44 14.36
C PHE A 6 4.76 5.21 13.40
N GLU A 7 4.05 6.27 13.02
CA GLU A 7 2.95 6.11 12.10
C GLU A 7 3.43 6.10 10.67
N LYS A 8 2.78 5.28 9.85
CA LYS A 8 3.12 5.20 8.44
C LYS A 8 2.53 6.41 7.74
N LYS A 9 3.30 7.02 6.85
CA LYS A 9 2.83 8.17 6.10
C LYS A 9 1.66 7.81 5.20
N VAL A 10 1.65 6.58 4.69
CA VAL A 10 0.68 6.21 3.68
C VAL A 10 -0.68 5.85 4.27
N ALA A 11 -0.75 5.46 5.55
CA ALA A 11 -2.02 5.00 6.11
C ALA A 11 -3.12 6.06 6.03
N PRO A 12 -2.88 7.32 6.45
CA PRO A 12 -3.93 8.34 6.32
C PRO A 12 -4.35 8.56 4.87
N ILE A 13 -3.41 8.47 3.94
CA ILE A 13 -3.73 8.65 2.53
C ILE A 13 -4.66 7.53 2.07
N ILE A 14 -4.32 6.29 2.39
CA ILE A 14 -5.13 5.14 1.99
C ILE A 14 -6.53 5.28 2.58
N GLU A 15 -6.62 5.64 3.85
CA GLU A 15 -7.92 5.76 4.50
C GLU A 15 -8.78 6.84 3.84
N SER A 16 -8.14 7.93 3.42
CA SER A 16 -8.89 9.05 2.85
C SER A 16 -9.48 8.72 1.49
N ILE A 17 -8.88 7.78 0.74
CA ILE A 17 -9.36 7.45 -0.60
C ILE A 17 -10.03 6.08 -0.67
N TYR A 18 -10.14 5.39 0.47
CA TYR A 18 -10.54 3.98 0.48
C TYR A 18 -11.87 3.75 -0.26
N ASP A 19 -12.84 4.62 -0.06
CA ASP A 19 -14.16 4.42 -0.65
C ASP A 19 -14.16 4.60 -2.16
N THR A 20 -13.12 5.19 -2.73
CA THR A 20 -13.02 5.37 -4.18
C THR A 20 -12.30 4.22 -4.87
N LEU A 21 -11.79 3.26 -4.11
CA LEU A 21 -10.99 2.18 -4.67
C LEU A 21 -11.87 1.08 -5.24
N THR A 22 -11.34 0.41 -6.28
CA THR A 22 -11.98 -0.79 -6.80
C THR A 22 -11.81 -1.92 -5.80
N PRO A 23 -12.58 -3.03 -5.95
CA PRO A 23 -12.42 -4.17 -5.03
C PRO A 23 -10.99 -4.69 -4.97
N ILE A 24 -10.29 -4.77 -6.11
CA ILE A 24 -8.91 -5.23 -6.12
C ILE A 24 -8.02 -4.25 -5.36
N GLU A 25 -8.24 -2.97 -5.60
CA GLU A 25 -7.46 -1.94 -4.90
C GLU A 25 -7.73 -1.93 -3.41
N LYS A 26 -8.96 -2.23 -3.01
CA LYS A 26 -9.28 -2.35 -1.59
C LYS A 26 -8.56 -3.52 -0.94
N THR A 27 -8.38 -4.61 -1.67
CA THR A 27 -7.59 -5.73 -1.17
C THR A 27 -6.16 -5.29 -0.90
N ILE A 28 -5.58 -4.53 -1.83
CA ILE A 28 -4.23 -4.02 -1.66
C ILE A 28 -4.18 -3.06 -0.48
N ALA A 29 -5.17 -2.16 -0.39
CA ALA A 29 -5.24 -1.19 0.70
C ALA A 29 -5.29 -1.88 2.06
N GLN A 30 -6.13 -2.90 2.19
CA GLN A 30 -6.26 -3.60 3.45
C GLN A 30 -4.95 -4.25 3.87
N TYR A 31 -4.22 -4.80 2.89
CA TYR A 31 -2.93 -5.40 3.19
C TYR A 31 -1.98 -4.39 3.82
N PHE A 32 -1.92 -3.18 3.27
CA PHE A 32 -1.00 -2.17 3.76
C PHE A 32 -1.49 -1.44 5.01
N LEU A 33 -2.78 -1.51 5.31
CA LEU A 33 -3.31 -0.95 6.55
C LEU A 33 -3.09 -1.86 7.74
N GLU A 34 -2.83 -3.15 7.51
CA GLU A 34 -2.56 -4.11 8.57
C GLU A 34 -1.08 -4.10 8.92
N PRO A 35 -0.73 -4.49 10.15
CA PRO A 35 0.68 -4.63 10.50
C PRO A 35 1.33 -5.72 9.66
N ILE A 36 2.48 -5.41 9.08
CA ILE A 36 3.23 -6.37 8.29
C ILE A 36 4.48 -6.72 9.07
N PRO A 37 4.74 -8.02 9.33
CA PRO A 37 5.92 -8.41 10.10
C PRO A 37 7.20 -7.98 9.43
N GLU A 38 8.22 -7.70 10.22
CA GLU A 38 9.54 -7.41 9.68
C GLU A 38 10.06 -8.60 8.90
N GLY A 39 10.86 -8.31 7.89
CA GLY A 39 11.46 -9.36 7.08
C GLY A 39 10.60 -9.85 5.95
N VAL A 40 9.34 -9.41 5.89
CA VAL A 40 8.48 -9.76 4.77
C VAL A 40 8.83 -8.89 3.58
N SER A 41 9.07 -9.53 2.44
CA SER A 41 9.39 -8.79 1.23
C SER A 41 8.17 -8.03 0.73
N LEU A 42 8.39 -6.76 0.41
CA LEU A 42 7.33 -5.91 -0.13
C LEU A 42 7.58 -5.58 -1.60
N SER A 43 8.42 -6.38 -2.28
CA SER A 43 8.62 -6.18 -3.71
C SER A 43 7.29 -6.37 -4.44
N ALA A 44 7.16 -5.73 -5.61
CA ALA A 44 5.93 -5.85 -6.37
C ALA A 44 5.61 -7.31 -6.70
N GLN A 45 6.64 -8.09 -7.06
CA GLN A 45 6.43 -9.49 -7.42
C GLN A 45 5.91 -10.28 -6.23
N GLU A 46 6.49 -10.09 -5.06
CA GLU A 46 6.09 -10.86 -3.88
C GLU A 46 4.68 -10.48 -3.42
N VAL A 47 4.38 -9.20 -3.40
CA VAL A 47 3.06 -8.76 -2.98
C VAL A 47 2.01 -9.18 -3.99
N SER A 48 2.33 -9.06 -5.28
CA SER A 48 1.44 -9.54 -6.33
C SER A 48 1.08 -11.01 -6.12
N ASN A 49 2.08 -11.85 -5.85
CA ASN A 49 1.85 -13.27 -5.63
C ASN A 49 1.04 -13.51 -4.37
N ARG A 50 1.33 -12.76 -3.31
CA ARG A 50 0.69 -12.97 -2.02
C ARG A 50 -0.78 -12.58 -2.05
N LEU A 51 -1.11 -11.52 -2.75
CA LEU A 51 -2.47 -11.01 -2.79
C LEU A 51 -3.26 -11.49 -4.00
N PHE A 52 -2.62 -12.22 -4.91
CA PHE A 52 -3.25 -12.67 -6.15
C PHE A 52 -3.75 -11.49 -6.98
N VAL A 53 -2.93 -10.46 -7.09
CA VAL A 53 -3.25 -9.29 -7.90
C VAL A 53 -2.12 -9.08 -8.90
N SER A 54 -2.42 -8.37 -9.98
CA SER A 54 -1.40 -8.10 -10.99
C SER A 54 -0.49 -6.98 -10.53
N ILE A 55 0.74 -6.97 -11.06
CA ILE A 55 1.66 -5.88 -10.78
C ILE A 55 1.11 -4.54 -11.26
N PRO A 56 0.48 -4.45 -12.45
CA PRO A 56 -0.16 -3.19 -12.83
C PRO A 56 -1.22 -2.71 -11.84
N SER A 57 -1.91 -3.63 -11.16
CA SER A 57 -2.85 -3.22 -10.13
C SER A 57 -2.16 -2.53 -8.97
N LEU A 58 -0.98 -3.01 -8.57
CA LEU A 58 -0.20 -2.36 -7.52
C LEU A 58 0.22 -0.96 -7.95
N THR A 59 0.63 -0.83 -9.22
CA THR A 59 1.01 0.47 -9.75
C THR A 59 -0.16 1.44 -9.73
N ARG A 60 -1.33 1.00 -10.19
CA ARG A 60 -2.50 1.87 -10.20
C ARG A 60 -2.91 2.26 -8.78
N PHE A 61 -2.84 1.33 -7.84
CA PHE A 61 -3.12 1.65 -6.45
C PHE A 61 -2.19 2.74 -5.94
N ALA A 62 -0.89 2.58 -6.18
CA ALA A 62 0.09 3.57 -5.74
C ALA A 62 -0.18 4.94 -6.37
N GLN A 63 -0.58 4.95 -7.63
CA GLN A 63 -0.87 6.22 -8.31
C GLN A 63 -2.10 6.89 -7.72
N LYS A 64 -3.10 6.12 -7.32
CA LYS A 64 -4.26 6.71 -6.65
C LYS A 64 -3.90 7.29 -5.29
N CYS A 65 -2.87 6.76 -4.66
CA CYS A 65 -2.37 7.34 -3.41
C CYS A 65 -1.51 8.58 -3.64
N GLY A 66 -1.26 8.95 -4.89
CA GLY A 66 -0.49 10.15 -5.20
C GLY A 66 0.97 9.90 -5.52
N TYR A 67 1.36 8.65 -5.69
CA TYR A 67 2.74 8.30 -6.00
C TYR A 67 2.89 8.04 -7.50
N ASN A 68 4.13 8.15 -8.00
CA ASN A 68 4.38 7.87 -9.40
C ASN A 68 4.27 6.39 -9.72
N GLY A 69 4.56 5.54 -8.75
CA GLY A 69 4.46 4.11 -8.93
C GLY A 69 4.62 3.39 -7.62
N TYR A 70 4.62 2.06 -7.71
CA TYR A 70 4.63 1.24 -6.51
C TYR A 70 5.92 1.39 -5.69
N ARG A 71 7.06 1.54 -6.37
CA ARG A 71 8.34 1.66 -5.64
C ARG A 71 8.34 2.89 -4.75
N GLN A 72 7.85 4.02 -5.24
CA GLN A 72 7.80 5.23 -4.43
C GLN A 72 6.83 5.08 -3.27
N PHE A 73 5.71 4.39 -3.51
CA PHE A 73 4.78 4.11 -2.44
C PHE A 73 5.45 3.32 -1.32
N ILE A 74 6.18 2.28 -1.68
CA ILE A 74 6.86 1.44 -0.69
C ILE A 74 7.95 2.23 0.03
N TYR A 75 8.60 3.13 -0.68
CA TYR A 75 9.63 3.95 -0.04
C TYR A 75 9.07 4.75 1.13
N ASP A 76 7.84 5.25 0.98
CA ASP A 76 7.19 6.01 2.06
C ASP A 76 6.48 5.11 3.06
N TYR A 77 6.26 3.88 2.68
CA TYR A 77 5.61 2.95 3.58
C TYR A 77 6.55 2.53 4.68
#